data_f4fe38d3dbd2cdc5dbcdd985ac7bf41c
#
_entry.id   f4fe38d3dbd2cdc5dbcdd985ac7bf41c
#
_cell.length_a   1.000
_cell.length_b   1.000
_cell.length_c   1.000
_cell.angle_alpha   90.00
_cell.angle_beta   90.00
_cell.angle_gamma   90.00
#
_symmetry.space_group_name_H-M   'P 1'
#
loop_
_entity.id
_entity.type
_entity.pdbx_description
1 polymer ?
#
loop_
_entity_poly.entity_id
_entity_poly.type
_entity_poly.pdbx_seq_one_letter_code
_entity_poly.pdbx_strand_id
1 'polypeptide(L)'
;MKHVVALFAAGLLLTSAAQAQPKLTIPPLSPATRVHQDFSTSYIELTYSRPSLRGRVAFGNLVPNGTVWRTGANTVTNVRFGEEVKIGGQVVPAGAYALLAIPDAREWTFILNRDTAQWGTYAYKPALDVLRVKARPTKLADRVETMSLTVENIKPASADLVVSWDRTRVALPLTADPDRIVTGQIQAAMKGEKKPYMAAVQYYFNAGKDLTPALGWLDEYIAANPTRYNGYYWKGKLLQQQGRNQEAIAAATKSLELLKDDKNVVARDEYIRLNQEVLAAAKRKQ
;
A
#
# COMPACT_ATOMS: atom_id res chain seq x y z
N MET A 1 -45.36 -37.26 -75.54
CA MET A 1 -44.05 -37.39 -74.95
C MET A 1 -43.50 -36.00 -74.83
N LYS A 2 -43.48 -35.45 -73.56
CA LYS A 2 -43.05 -34.08 -73.29
C LYS A 2 -41.80 -34.18 -72.36
N HIS A 3 -40.64 -33.75 -72.87
CA HIS A 3 -39.39 -33.72 -72.11
C HIS A 3 -39.33 -32.43 -71.27
N VAL A 4 -39.26 -32.57 -69.95
CA VAL A 4 -39.00 -31.47 -68.99
C VAL A 4 -37.50 -31.41 -68.77
N VAL A 5 -36.87 -30.32 -69.19
CA VAL A 5 -35.44 -30.02 -68.88
C VAL A 5 -35.43 -29.20 -67.64
N ALA A 6 -34.85 -29.77 -66.60
CA ALA A 6 -34.59 -29.04 -65.30
C ALA A 6 -33.24 -28.35 -65.36
N LEU A 7 -33.21 -27.03 -65.34
CA LEU A 7 -32.01 -26.20 -65.18
C LEU A 7 -31.66 -26.11 -63.70
N PHE A 8 -30.53 -26.67 -63.31
CA PHE A 8 -29.90 -26.45 -62.02
C PHE A 8 -29.07 -25.15 -62.06
N ALA A 9 -29.52 -24.10 -61.39
CA ALA A 9 -28.73 -22.88 -61.17
C ALA A 9 -27.87 -23.08 -59.97
N ALA A 10 -26.56 -23.30 -60.19
CA ALA A 10 -25.56 -23.32 -59.12
C ALA A 10 -25.21 -21.88 -58.72
N GLY A 11 -25.73 -21.40 -57.55
CA GLY A 11 -25.39 -20.13 -56.97
C GLY A 11 -24.00 -20.21 -56.32
N LEU A 12 -22.98 -19.56 -56.89
CA LEU A 12 -21.69 -19.34 -56.25
C LEU A 12 -21.86 -18.30 -55.12
N LEU A 13 -21.84 -18.75 -53.87
CA LEU A 13 -21.68 -17.91 -52.70
C LEU A 13 -20.23 -17.44 -52.63
N LEU A 14 -19.94 -16.24 -53.13
CA LEU A 14 -18.68 -15.54 -52.89
C LEU A 14 -18.64 -15.09 -51.43
N THR A 15 -18.02 -15.89 -50.56
CA THR A 15 -17.67 -15.46 -49.20
C THR A 15 -16.52 -14.48 -49.29
N SER A 16 -16.83 -13.17 -49.20
CA SER A 16 -15.81 -12.13 -49.03
C SER A 16 -15.15 -12.34 -47.67
N ALA A 17 -13.96 -12.94 -47.65
CA ALA A 17 -13.10 -12.94 -46.47
C ALA A 17 -12.69 -11.49 -46.19
N ALA A 18 -13.34 -10.85 -45.22
CA ALA A 18 -12.91 -9.57 -44.74
C ALA A 18 -11.52 -9.76 -44.11
N GLN A 19 -10.48 -9.37 -44.84
CA GLN A 19 -9.12 -9.33 -44.30
C GLN A 19 -9.09 -8.23 -43.24
N ALA A 20 -9.00 -8.61 -41.97
CA ALA A 20 -8.78 -7.68 -40.89
C ALA A 20 -7.45 -6.94 -41.15
N GLN A 21 -7.50 -5.64 -41.33
CA GLN A 21 -6.29 -4.83 -41.48
C GLN A 21 -5.39 -5.02 -40.27
N PRO A 22 -4.08 -5.23 -40.45
CA PRO A 22 -3.14 -5.37 -39.36
C PRO A 22 -3.19 -4.11 -38.45
N LYS A 23 -3.49 -4.29 -37.18
CA LYS A 23 -3.56 -3.19 -36.21
C LYS A 23 -2.16 -2.62 -36.03
N LEU A 24 -1.94 -1.40 -36.49
CA LEU A 24 -0.69 -0.69 -36.25
C LEU A 24 -0.53 -0.37 -34.75
N THR A 25 0.53 -0.88 -34.15
CA THR A 25 0.86 -0.60 -32.75
C THR A 25 1.96 0.46 -32.70
N ILE A 26 1.61 1.65 -32.20
CA ILE A 26 2.56 2.77 -32.05
C ILE A 26 2.87 2.94 -30.55
N PRO A 27 4.15 3.04 -30.15
CA PRO A 27 4.49 3.32 -28.75
C PRO A 27 3.87 4.64 -28.27
N PRO A 28 3.15 4.66 -27.13
CA PRO A 28 2.50 5.87 -26.64
C PRO A 28 3.52 6.89 -26.18
N LEU A 29 3.29 8.17 -26.50
CA LEU A 29 4.14 9.28 -26.08
C LEU A 29 4.15 9.52 -24.56
N SER A 30 3.12 9.09 -23.87
CA SER A 30 2.96 9.12 -22.42
C SER A 30 2.47 7.75 -21.96
N PRO A 31 3.37 6.77 -21.76
CA PRO A 31 3.00 5.41 -21.43
C PRO A 31 2.24 5.37 -20.09
N ALA A 32 1.23 4.48 -20.04
CA ALA A 32 0.51 4.22 -18.81
C ALA A 32 1.37 3.38 -17.86
N THR A 33 1.17 3.57 -16.56
CA THR A 33 1.79 2.78 -15.51
C THR A 33 0.79 2.50 -14.42
N ARG A 34 1.03 1.40 -13.70
CA ARG A 34 0.31 1.02 -12.49
C ARG A 34 1.32 0.77 -11.38
N VAL A 35 1.07 1.37 -10.23
CA VAL A 35 1.84 1.15 -9.00
C VAL A 35 0.89 0.54 -7.99
N HIS A 36 1.27 -0.59 -7.40
CA HIS A 36 0.58 -1.20 -6.29
C HIS A 36 1.54 -1.19 -5.10
N GLN A 37 1.11 -0.61 -3.98
CA GLN A 37 1.88 -0.49 -2.76
C GLN A 37 1.07 -1.00 -1.59
N ASP A 38 1.55 -2.05 -0.92
CA ASP A 38 0.99 -2.47 0.37
C ASP A 38 1.13 -1.34 1.38
N PHE A 39 0.06 -1.01 2.06
CA PHE A 39 0.04 0.07 3.03
C PHE A 39 -0.96 -0.23 4.15
N SER A 40 -0.53 -0.05 5.39
CA SER A 40 -1.33 -0.30 6.58
C SER A 40 -1.87 -1.74 6.60
N THR A 41 -3.17 -1.95 6.65
CA THR A 41 -3.80 -3.27 6.58
C THR A 41 -4.26 -3.65 5.17
N SER A 42 -3.96 -2.81 4.17
CA SER A 42 -4.45 -2.95 2.81
C SER A 42 -3.43 -2.45 1.77
N TYR A 43 -3.83 -1.57 0.86
CA TYR A 43 -2.97 -1.08 -0.22
C TYR A 43 -3.37 0.30 -0.73
N ILE A 44 -2.43 0.93 -1.43
CA ILE A 44 -2.63 2.09 -2.30
C ILE A 44 -2.29 1.66 -3.73
N GLU A 45 -3.18 1.93 -4.68
CA GLU A 45 -2.93 1.66 -6.09
C GLU A 45 -3.05 2.95 -6.89
N LEU A 46 -2.08 3.17 -7.80
CA LEU A 46 -2.03 4.32 -8.68
C LEU A 46 -2.05 3.84 -10.13
N THR A 47 -2.93 4.41 -10.96
CA THR A 47 -2.94 4.17 -12.40
C THR A 47 -2.91 5.52 -13.12
N TYR A 48 -1.86 5.78 -13.90
CA TYR A 48 -1.67 7.07 -14.56
C TYR A 48 -0.80 6.95 -15.80
N SER A 49 -0.85 7.96 -16.68
CA SER A 49 0.05 8.08 -17.82
C SER A 49 1.18 9.07 -17.51
N ARG A 50 2.38 8.73 -17.93
CA ARG A 50 3.64 9.43 -17.61
C ARG A 50 4.11 10.32 -18.76
N PRO A 51 3.78 11.63 -18.77
CA PRO A 51 4.31 12.54 -19.77
C PRO A 51 5.78 12.83 -19.54
N SER A 52 6.52 13.04 -20.64
CA SER A 52 7.91 13.50 -20.64
C SER A 52 8.01 14.94 -21.12
N LEU A 53 8.99 15.68 -20.62
CA LEU A 53 9.21 17.10 -20.92
C LEU A 53 9.59 17.33 -22.38
N ARG A 54 10.50 16.55 -22.91
CA ARG A 54 11.02 16.71 -24.27
C ARG A 54 11.47 18.15 -24.53
N GLY A 55 12.31 18.66 -23.65
CA GLY A 55 12.83 20.03 -23.72
C GLY A 55 11.89 21.13 -23.23
N ARG A 56 10.62 20.82 -22.89
CA ARG A 56 9.63 21.79 -22.44
C ARG A 56 9.69 22.00 -20.92
N VAL A 57 9.02 23.03 -20.42
CA VAL A 57 8.80 23.29 -18.99
C VAL A 57 7.45 22.71 -18.57
N ALA A 58 7.41 22.03 -17.43
CA ALA A 58 6.17 21.38 -16.96
C ALA A 58 5.11 22.39 -16.52
N PHE A 59 5.37 23.10 -15.43
CA PHE A 59 4.38 23.94 -14.78
C PHE A 59 4.53 25.39 -15.22
N GLY A 60 3.38 26.05 -15.49
CA GLY A 60 3.33 27.36 -16.13
C GLY A 60 3.40 27.33 -17.66
N ASN A 61 3.75 26.16 -18.26
CA ASN A 61 3.80 25.97 -19.72
C ASN A 61 2.92 24.77 -20.16
N LEU A 62 3.41 23.51 -20.01
CA LEU A 62 2.62 22.33 -20.37
C LEU A 62 1.36 22.19 -19.51
N VAL A 63 1.44 22.55 -18.25
CA VAL A 63 0.35 22.60 -17.30
C VAL A 63 0.25 24.05 -16.80
N PRO A 64 -0.75 24.82 -17.23
CA PRO A 64 -0.93 26.19 -16.76
C PRO A 64 -1.21 26.24 -15.26
N ASN A 65 -0.66 27.24 -14.59
CA ASN A 65 -0.94 27.49 -13.17
C ASN A 65 -2.40 27.88 -12.96
N GLY A 66 -2.96 27.51 -11.81
CA GLY A 66 -4.34 27.85 -11.43
C GLY A 66 -5.43 27.07 -12.17
N THR A 67 -5.06 26.11 -13.05
CA THR A 67 -6.02 25.28 -13.80
C THR A 67 -6.06 23.86 -13.29
N VAL A 68 -7.24 23.22 -13.36
CA VAL A 68 -7.39 21.81 -12.98
C VAL A 68 -6.63 20.94 -13.98
N TRP A 69 -5.74 20.12 -13.45
CA TRP A 69 -4.91 19.18 -14.20
C TRP A 69 -5.19 17.75 -13.74
N ARG A 70 -5.25 16.81 -14.69
CA ARG A 70 -5.48 15.37 -14.45
C ARG A 70 -4.32 14.62 -13.78
N THR A 71 -3.33 15.32 -13.26
CA THR A 71 -2.11 14.80 -12.59
C THR A 71 -1.42 13.70 -13.41
N GLY A 72 -1.32 13.94 -14.73
CA GLY A 72 -0.76 13.00 -15.70
C GLY A 72 -1.08 13.41 -17.13
N ALA A 73 -1.25 12.43 -18.01
CA ALA A 73 -1.64 12.58 -19.40
C ALA A 73 -2.74 11.59 -19.78
N ASN A 74 -3.37 11.78 -20.96
CA ASN A 74 -4.44 10.92 -21.52
C ASN A 74 -5.67 10.87 -20.58
N THR A 75 -6.03 9.69 -20.05
CA THR A 75 -7.07 9.53 -19.02
C THR A 75 -6.63 10.17 -17.71
N VAL A 76 -7.60 10.52 -16.86
CA VAL A 76 -7.32 11.03 -15.53
C VAL A 76 -6.53 10.02 -14.70
N THR A 77 -5.63 10.52 -13.87
CA THR A 77 -4.92 9.69 -12.90
C THR A 77 -5.90 9.15 -11.86
N ASN A 78 -5.83 7.86 -11.60
CA ASN A 78 -6.63 7.21 -10.58
C ASN A 78 -5.78 6.80 -9.38
N VAL A 79 -6.29 7.05 -8.19
CA VAL A 79 -5.81 6.50 -6.92
C VAL A 79 -6.90 5.63 -6.31
N ARG A 80 -6.53 4.44 -5.85
CA ARG A 80 -7.41 3.53 -5.14
C ARG A 80 -6.84 3.25 -3.76
N PHE A 81 -7.65 3.48 -2.73
CA PHE A 81 -7.36 3.11 -1.36
C PHE A 81 -8.13 1.84 -1.02
N GLY A 82 -7.45 0.80 -0.56
CA GLY A 82 -8.08 -0.45 -0.16
C GLY A 82 -8.70 -0.39 1.23
N GLU A 83 -8.40 0.65 2.00
CA GLU A 83 -9.00 0.97 3.30
C GLU A 83 -9.27 2.47 3.43
N GLU A 84 -9.98 2.88 4.49
CA GLU A 84 -10.17 4.28 4.84
C GLU A 84 -8.84 4.96 5.19
N VAL A 85 -8.59 6.13 4.63
CA VAL A 85 -7.41 6.95 4.92
C VAL A 85 -7.81 8.36 5.33
N LYS A 86 -6.88 9.09 5.95
CA LYS A 86 -7.04 10.53 6.22
C LYS A 86 -6.02 11.31 5.41
N ILE A 87 -6.46 12.35 4.71
CA ILE A 87 -5.63 13.25 3.92
C ILE A 87 -5.97 14.68 4.32
N GLY A 88 -4.98 15.45 4.76
CA GLY A 88 -5.23 16.79 5.29
C GLY A 88 -6.20 16.83 6.48
N GLY A 89 -6.24 15.75 7.29
CA GLY A 89 -7.15 15.58 8.42
C GLY A 89 -8.58 15.15 8.06
N GLN A 90 -8.93 15.08 6.77
CA GLN A 90 -10.25 14.67 6.30
C GLN A 90 -10.27 13.17 6.00
N VAL A 91 -11.36 12.51 6.36
CA VAL A 91 -11.58 11.07 6.12
C VAL A 91 -11.93 10.85 4.65
N VAL A 92 -11.22 9.93 4.01
CA VAL A 92 -11.46 9.45 2.65
C VAL A 92 -11.78 7.94 2.75
N PRO A 93 -13.00 7.53 2.42
CA PRO A 93 -13.39 6.12 2.45
C PRO A 93 -12.54 5.27 1.50
N ALA A 94 -12.47 3.96 1.76
CA ALA A 94 -11.94 3.00 0.79
C ALA A 94 -12.66 3.15 -0.56
N GLY A 95 -11.91 3.11 -1.66
CA GLY A 95 -12.49 3.30 -2.98
C GLY A 95 -11.50 3.81 -4.02
N ALA A 96 -11.98 3.99 -5.24
CA ALA A 96 -11.21 4.58 -6.34
C ALA A 96 -11.65 6.03 -6.57
N TYR A 97 -10.68 6.90 -6.82
CA TYR A 97 -10.88 8.33 -7.04
C TYR A 97 -10.00 8.81 -8.19
N ALA A 98 -10.50 9.75 -8.97
CA ALA A 98 -9.65 10.55 -9.84
C ALA A 98 -8.81 11.49 -9.00
N LEU A 99 -7.50 11.46 -9.19
CA LEU A 99 -6.55 12.39 -8.58
C LEU A 99 -6.29 13.54 -9.55
N LEU A 100 -6.79 14.70 -9.19
CA LEU A 100 -6.58 15.93 -9.93
C LEU A 100 -5.74 16.89 -9.09
N ALA A 101 -5.11 17.86 -9.73
CA ALA A 101 -4.39 18.91 -9.04
C ALA A 101 -4.61 20.27 -9.71
N ILE A 102 -4.51 21.35 -8.95
CA ILE A 102 -4.38 22.72 -9.44
C ILE A 102 -2.98 23.18 -9.07
N PRO A 103 -2.02 23.12 -9.97
CA PRO A 103 -0.66 23.59 -9.72
C PRO A 103 -0.62 25.10 -9.56
N ASP A 104 0.24 25.56 -8.67
CA ASP A 104 0.63 26.95 -8.51
C ASP A 104 2.07 27.03 -7.98
N ALA A 105 2.71 28.18 -8.13
CA ALA A 105 4.10 28.37 -7.73
C ALA A 105 4.35 28.22 -6.21
N ARG A 106 3.35 28.52 -5.40
CA ARG A 106 3.46 28.53 -3.93
C ARG A 106 2.75 27.38 -3.25
N GLU A 107 1.62 26.96 -3.80
CA GLU A 107 0.74 25.99 -3.14
C GLU A 107 -0.15 25.29 -4.16
N TRP A 108 -0.07 23.97 -4.23
CA TRP A 108 -0.95 23.15 -5.04
C TRP A 108 -2.23 22.81 -4.29
N THR A 109 -3.34 22.67 -5.03
CA THR A 109 -4.55 22.06 -4.49
C THR A 109 -4.72 20.69 -5.12
N PHE A 110 -4.62 19.62 -4.34
CA PHE A 110 -5.00 18.25 -4.76
C PHE A 110 -6.51 18.06 -4.58
N ILE A 111 -7.10 17.31 -5.50
CA ILE A 111 -8.53 17.02 -5.54
C ILE A 111 -8.72 15.53 -5.73
N LEU A 112 -9.54 14.91 -4.89
CA LEU A 112 -10.08 13.58 -5.14
C LEU A 112 -11.52 13.73 -5.65
N ASN A 113 -11.80 13.15 -6.81
CA ASN A 113 -13.10 13.25 -7.47
C ASN A 113 -13.68 11.86 -7.76
N ARG A 114 -15.00 11.70 -7.69
CA ARG A 114 -15.66 10.41 -7.87
C ARG A 114 -15.67 9.91 -9.31
N ASP A 115 -15.53 10.80 -10.29
CA ASP A 115 -15.53 10.42 -11.71
C ASP A 115 -14.12 9.96 -12.13
N THR A 116 -13.90 8.66 -12.10
CA THR A 116 -12.64 8.00 -12.44
C THR A 116 -12.45 7.70 -13.92
N ALA A 117 -13.48 7.94 -14.76
CA ALA A 117 -13.48 7.56 -16.17
C ALA A 117 -13.21 8.73 -17.15
N GLN A 118 -12.82 9.89 -16.63
CA GLN A 118 -12.63 11.11 -17.42
C GLN A 118 -11.43 10.99 -18.37
N TRP A 119 -11.64 11.47 -19.60
CA TRP A 119 -10.53 11.79 -20.50
C TRP A 119 -10.14 13.27 -20.33
N GLY A 120 -8.91 13.52 -19.89
CA GLY A 120 -8.49 14.89 -19.58
C GLY A 120 -9.21 15.46 -18.36
N THR A 121 -9.62 16.74 -18.47
CA THR A 121 -10.41 17.46 -17.46
C THR A 121 -11.66 18.12 -18.08
N TYR A 122 -11.99 17.75 -19.31
CA TYR A 122 -13.09 18.41 -20.06
C TYR A 122 -14.46 18.17 -19.43
N ALA A 123 -14.66 17.03 -18.79
CA ALA A 123 -15.90 16.65 -18.12
C ALA A 123 -15.84 16.84 -16.60
N TYR A 124 -14.81 17.49 -16.08
CA TYR A 124 -14.63 17.69 -14.64
C TYR A 124 -15.81 18.44 -14.02
N LYS A 125 -16.34 17.87 -12.92
CA LYS A 125 -17.49 18.43 -12.17
C LYS A 125 -17.06 18.62 -10.72
N PRO A 126 -16.92 19.85 -10.22
CA PRO A 126 -16.59 20.13 -8.81
C PRO A 126 -17.56 19.52 -7.81
N ALA A 127 -18.82 19.31 -8.18
CA ALA A 127 -19.84 18.69 -7.33
C ALA A 127 -19.53 17.20 -7.00
N LEU A 128 -18.60 16.56 -7.74
CA LEU A 128 -18.15 15.21 -7.49
C LEU A 128 -16.85 15.14 -6.66
N ASP A 129 -16.34 16.28 -6.22
CA ASP A 129 -15.16 16.34 -5.36
C ASP A 129 -15.49 15.74 -3.98
N VAL A 130 -14.63 14.86 -3.54
CA VAL A 130 -14.67 14.24 -2.21
C VAL A 130 -13.75 14.98 -1.25
N LEU A 131 -12.63 15.50 -1.79
CA LEU A 131 -11.59 16.15 -1.02
C LEU A 131 -10.94 17.23 -1.85
N ARG A 132 -10.65 18.37 -1.20
CA ARG A 132 -9.68 19.36 -1.67
C ARG A 132 -8.68 19.63 -0.56
N VAL A 133 -7.40 19.47 -0.84
CA VAL A 133 -6.34 19.66 0.16
C VAL A 133 -5.14 20.36 -0.47
N LYS A 134 -4.51 21.22 0.31
CA LYS A 134 -3.37 22.02 -0.10
C LYS A 134 -2.06 21.33 0.23
N ALA A 135 -1.07 21.47 -0.67
CA ALA A 135 0.29 20.99 -0.45
C ALA A 135 1.30 21.95 -1.09
N ARG A 136 2.43 22.13 -0.45
CA ARG A 136 3.46 23.05 -0.94
C ARG A 136 4.45 22.33 -1.85
N PRO A 137 4.74 22.87 -3.04
CA PRO A 137 5.79 22.35 -3.89
C PRO A 137 7.16 22.62 -3.30
N THR A 138 8.08 21.69 -3.53
CA THR A 138 9.51 21.86 -3.24
C THR A 138 10.31 21.75 -4.53
N LYS A 139 11.43 22.48 -4.60
CA LYS A 139 12.30 22.46 -5.77
C LYS A 139 13.28 21.30 -5.70
N LEU A 140 13.37 20.51 -6.74
CA LEU A 140 14.38 19.47 -6.91
C LEU A 140 15.70 20.05 -7.43
N ALA A 141 16.81 19.48 -6.97
CA ALA A 141 18.15 19.79 -7.49
C ALA A 141 18.27 19.34 -8.95
N ASP A 142 17.83 18.12 -9.24
CA ASP A 142 17.87 17.53 -10.56
C ASP A 142 16.52 17.62 -11.27
N ARG A 143 16.59 17.61 -12.60
CA ARG A 143 15.40 17.67 -13.45
C ARG A 143 14.84 16.27 -13.68
N VAL A 144 13.58 16.07 -13.38
CA VAL A 144 12.83 14.83 -13.63
C VAL A 144 12.18 14.93 -15.01
N GLU A 145 12.74 14.25 -16.00
CA GLU A 145 12.29 14.30 -17.40
C GLU A 145 10.89 13.70 -17.58
N THR A 146 10.65 12.51 -17.04
CA THR A 146 9.38 11.80 -17.14
C THR A 146 8.67 11.87 -15.80
N MET A 147 7.45 12.42 -15.79
CA MET A 147 6.62 12.53 -14.58
C MET A 147 6.54 11.21 -13.83
N SER A 148 6.66 11.28 -12.51
CA SER A 148 6.39 10.17 -11.60
C SER A 148 5.35 10.54 -10.55
N LEU A 149 4.51 9.58 -10.23
CA LEU A 149 3.62 9.58 -9.06
C LEU A 149 3.93 8.31 -8.28
N THR A 150 4.40 8.47 -7.05
CA THR A 150 4.93 7.40 -6.22
C THR A 150 4.30 7.43 -4.83
N VAL A 151 4.43 6.32 -4.10
CA VAL A 151 4.14 6.26 -2.66
C VAL A 151 5.49 6.23 -1.94
N GLU A 152 5.74 7.21 -1.08
CA GLU A 152 7.02 7.39 -0.39
C GLU A 152 6.84 7.50 1.13
N ASN A 153 7.94 7.49 1.90
CA ASN A 153 7.94 7.64 3.36
C ASN A 153 6.98 6.68 4.07
N ILE A 154 6.91 5.43 3.59
CA ILE A 154 5.95 4.44 4.04
C ILE A 154 6.28 3.99 5.46
N LYS A 155 5.29 4.11 6.34
CA LYS A 155 5.27 3.63 7.72
C LYS A 155 4.01 2.80 7.96
N PRO A 156 3.88 2.09 9.09
CA PRO A 156 2.69 1.27 9.35
C PRO A 156 1.34 2.00 9.24
N ALA A 157 1.31 3.31 9.55
CA ALA A 157 0.08 4.10 9.57
C ALA A 157 0.18 5.41 8.76
N SER A 158 1.24 5.65 7.99
CA SER A 158 1.41 6.86 7.20
C SER A 158 2.23 6.63 5.95
N ALA A 159 1.95 7.39 4.90
CA ALA A 159 2.72 7.45 3.66
C ALA A 159 2.50 8.80 2.98
N ASP A 160 3.27 9.09 1.95
CA ASP A 160 3.11 10.25 1.09
C ASP A 160 2.78 9.83 -0.34
N LEU A 161 1.76 10.41 -0.96
CA LEU A 161 1.65 10.42 -2.42
C LEU A 161 2.52 11.54 -2.97
N VAL A 162 3.45 11.23 -3.86
CA VAL A 162 4.45 12.20 -4.33
C VAL A 162 4.40 12.34 -5.83
N VAL A 163 4.15 13.56 -6.30
CA VAL A 163 4.31 13.95 -7.71
C VAL A 163 5.68 14.57 -7.89
N SER A 164 6.47 14.05 -8.84
CA SER A 164 7.76 14.61 -9.24
C SER A 164 7.81 14.78 -10.76
N TRP A 165 8.04 16.00 -11.21
CA TRP A 165 8.19 16.35 -12.62
C TRP A 165 8.93 17.66 -12.80
N ASP A 166 9.81 17.75 -13.81
CA ASP A 166 10.73 18.86 -13.99
C ASP A 166 11.59 19.07 -12.73
N ARG A 167 11.63 20.28 -12.19
CA ARG A 167 12.29 20.59 -10.90
C ARG A 167 11.28 20.75 -9.75
N THR A 168 10.13 20.15 -9.87
CA THR A 168 9.06 20.27 -8.88
C THR A 168 8.74 18.92 -8.26
N ARG A 169 8.68 18.89 -6.92
CA ARG A 169 8.19 17.77 -6.12
C ARG A 169 7.09 18.26 -5.19
N VAL A 170 5.99 17.54 -5.14
CA VAL A 170 4.90 17.83 -4.20
C VAL A 170 4.50 16.56 -3.51
N ALA A 171 4.55 16.58 -2.17
CA ALA A 171 4.14 15.46 -1.34
C ALA A 171 2.77 15.75 -0.73
N LEU A 172 1.88 14.78 -0.79
CA LEU A 172 0.57 14.77 -0.17
C LEU A 172 0.55 13.70 0.91
N PRO A 173 0.73 14.07 2.19
CA PRO A 173 0.73 13.13 3.30
C PRO A 173 -0.65 12.51 3.51
N LEU A 174 -0.66 11.21 3.82
CA LEU A 174 -1.85 10.48 4.22
C LEU A 174 -1.56 9.57 5.42
N THR A 175 -2.61 9.27 6.17
CA THR A 175 -2.55 8.35 7.31
C THR A 175 -3.69 7.35 7.25
N ALA A 176 -3.48 6.18 7.85
CA ALA A 176 -4.52 5.17 8.11
C ALA A 176 -4.63 4.92 9.62
N ASP A 177 -5.64 4.17 10.02
CA ASP A 177 -5.83 3.74 11.41
C ASP A 177 -5.88 2.20 11.48
N PRO A 178 -4.71 1.53 11.33
CA PRO A 178 -4.64 0.08 11.40
C PRO A 178 -5.04 -0.45 12.77
N ASP A 179 -4.90 0.37 13.81
CA ASP A 179 -5.08 -0.10 15.19
C ASP A 179 -6.51 -0.53 15.48
N ARG A 180 -7.48 0.26 15.09
CA ARG A 180 -8.90 -0.06 15.24
C ARG A 180 -9.26 -1.37 14.53
N ILE A 181 -8.72 -1.56 13.31
CA ILE A 181 -9.00 -2.75 12.49
C ILE A 181 -8.34 -3.99 13.10
N VAL A 182 -7.03 -3.93 13.37
CA VAL A 182 -6.26 -5.08 13.87
C VAL A 182 -6.69 -5.47 15.28
N THR A 183 -6.95 -4.49 16.16
CA THR A 183 -7.43 -4.77 17.53
C THR A 183 -8.79 -5.47 17.49
N GLY A 184 -9.72 -5.00 16.65
CA GLY A 184 -11.01 -5.66 16.46
C GLY A 184 -10.87 -7.09 15.93
N GLN A 185 -9.99 -7.32 14.97
CA GLN A 185 -9.69 -8.66 14.43
C GLN A 185 -9.08 -9.59 15.50
N ILE A 186 -8.13 -9.09 16.29
CA ILE A 186 -7.53 -9.85 17.40
C ILE A 186 -8.60 -10.24 18.41
N GLN A 187 -9.43 -9.29 18.87
CA GLN A 187 -10.50 -9.56 19.84
C GLN A 187 -11.50 -10.61 19.32
N ALA A 188 -11.85 -10.56 18.04
CA ALA A 188 -12.71 -11.56 17.42
C ALA A 188 -12.03 -12.94 17.32
N ALA A 189 -10.78 -12.99 16.85
CA ALA A 189 -10.04 -14.22 16.66
C ALA A 189 -9.70 -14.94 17.98
N MET A 190 -9.48 -14.18 19.06
CA MET A 190 -9.20 -14.74 20.40
C MET A 190 -10.41 -15.45 21.02
N LYS A 191 -11.62 -15.25 20.49
CA LYS A 191 -12.84 -16.00 20.90
C LYS A 191 -12.98 -17.33 20.17
N GLY A 192 -12.22 -17.54 19.09
CA GLY A 192 -12.26 -18.75 18.27
C GLY A 192 -11.42 -19.90 18.83
N GLU A 193 -11.54 -21.07 18.21
CA GLU A 193 -10.75 -22.25 18.57
C GLU A 193 -9.27 -22.11 18.23
N LYS A 194 -8.94 -21.51 17.07
CA LYS A 194 -7.56 -21.28 16.60
C LYS A 194 -7.13 -19.84 16.89
N LYS A 195 -6.68 -19.63 18.11
CA LYS A 195 -6.27 -18.29 18.56
C LYS A 195 -4.89 -17.92 17.98
N PRO A 196 -4.74 -16.75 17.31
CA PRO A 196 -3.48 -16.32 16.71
C PRO A 196 -2.55 -15.64 17.73
N TYR A 197 -2.22 -16.35 18.81
CA TYR A 197 -1.47 -15.82 19.95
C TYR A 197 -0.21 -15.04 19.53
N MET A 198 0.65 -15.65 18.72
CA MET A 198 1.94 -15.03 18.37
C MET A 198 1.77 -13.77 17.54
N ALA A 199 0.84 -13.76 16.56
CA ALA A 199 0.57 -12.58 15.75
C ALA A 199 0.00 -11.44 16.60
N ALA A 200 -0.91 -11.75 17.53
CA ALA A 200 -1.49 -10.76 18.45
C ALA A 200 -0.43 -10.18 19.41
N VAL A 201 0.43 -11.02 19.97
CA VAL A 201 1.53 -10.62 20.84
C VAL A 201 2.51 -9.69 20.12
N GLN A 202 2.92 -10.06 18.90
CA GLN A 202 3.82 -9.25 18.08
C GLN A 202 3.21 -7.92 17.71
N TYR A 203 1.92 -7.90 17.38
CA TYR A 203 1.22 -6.65 17.07
C TYR A 203 1.19 -5.72 18.29
N TYR A 204 0.80 -6.22 19.47
CA TYR A 204 0.75 -5.40 20.69
C TYR A 204 2.13 -4.84 21.08
N PHE A 205 3.17 -5.65 20.94
CA PHE A 205 4.53 -5.23 21.18
C PHE A 205 4.98 -4.13 20.22
N ASN A 206 4.82 -4.36 18.91
CA ASN A 206 5.28 -3.43 17.88
C ASN A 206 4.48 -2.12 17.85
N ALA A 207 3.19 -2.18 18.22
CA ALA A 207 2.31 -1.02 18.29
C ALA A 207 2.42 -0.25 19.63
N GLY A 208 3.30 -0.68 20.55
CA GLY A 208 3.53 -0.01 21.84
C GLY A 208 2.31 -0.03 22.76
N LYS A 209 1.46 -1.07 22.66
CA LYS A 209 0.23 -1.20 23.44
C LYS A 209 0.50 -1.67 24.87
N ASP A 210 -0.54 -1.63 25.71
CA ASP A 210 -0.50 -2.34 27.00
C ASP A 210 -0.22 -3.82 26.76
N LEU A 211 0.88 -4.31 27.35
CA LEU A 211 1.36 -5.67 27.16
C LEU A 211 0.69 -6.69 28.11
N THR A 212 -0.16 -6.23 29.03
CA THR A 212 -0.84 -7.12 29.99
C THR A 212 -1.68 -8.21 29.31
N PRO A 213 -2.54 -7.89 28.33
CA PRO A 213 -3.26 -8.94 27.58
C PRO A 213 -2.32 -9.88 26.80
N ALA A 214 -1.25 -9.34 26.20
CA ALA A 214 -0.28 -10.11 25.42
C ALA A 214 0.48 -11.13 26.29
N LEU A 215 0.80 -10.79 27.54
CA LEU A 215 1.39 -11.74 28.49
C LEU A 215 0.42 -12.87 28.83
N GLY A 216 -0.87 -12.57 29.06
CA GLY A 216 -1.88 -13.60 29.27
C GLY A 216 -2.01 -14.57 28.08
N TRP A 217 -1.97 -14.05 26.86
CA TRP A 217 -1.99 -14.89 25.64
C TRP A 217 -0.72 -15.75 25.51
N LEU A 218 0.42 -15.23 25.94
CA LEU A 218 1.66 -16.02 25.97
C LEU A 218 1.60 -17.13 27.02
N ASP A 219 0.98 -16.90 28.18
CA ASP A 219 0.79 -17.94 29.17
C ASP A 219 -0.13 -19.06 28.66
N GLU A 220 -1.23 -18.72 27.99
CA GLU A 220 -2.09 -19.72 27.32
C GLU A 220 -1.32 -20.47 26.22
N TYR A 221 -0.55 -19.74 25.39
CA TYR A 221 0.25 -20.35 24.32
C TYR A 221 1.29 -21.32 24.86
N ILE A 222 2.02 -20.94 25.92
CA ILE A 222 3.06 -21.76 26.56
C ILE A 222 2.44 -22.99 27.22
N ALA A 223 1.30 -22.84 27.89
CA ALA A 223 0.59 -23.98 28.47
C ALA A 223 0.19 -25.04 27.44
N ALA A 224 -0.28 -24.59 26.26
CA ALA A 224 -0.61 -25.47 25.14
C ALA A 224 0.63 -26.00 24.37
N ASN A 225 1.79 -25.33 24.48
CA ASN A 225 3.00 -25.63 23.71
C ASN A 225 4.26 -25.51 24.59
N PRO A 226 4.42 -26.30 25.65
CA PRO A 226 5.47 -26.11 26.67
C PRO A 226 6.90 -26.33 26.16
N THR A 227 7.08 -26.94 25.01
CA THR A 227 8.40 -27.18 24.39
C THR A 227 8.77 -26.14 23.32
N ARG A 228 7.90 -25.19 23.04
CA ARG A 228 8.13 -24.17 22.02
C ARG A 228 8.90 -22.99 22.59
N TYR A 229 10.19 -22.87 22.27
CA TYR A 229 11.10 -21.81 22.73
C TYR A 229 10.63 -20.40 22.40
N ASN A 230 9.94 -20.19 21.26
CA ASN A 230 9.49 -18.87 20.83
C ASN A 230 8.48 -18.22 21.78
N GLY A 231 7.62 -19.00 22.44
CA GLY A 231 6.72 -18.49 23.47
C GLY A 231 7.47 -17.88 24.65
N TYR A 232 8.50 -18.57 25.16
CA TYR A 232 9.34 -18.11 26.26
C TYR A 232 10.22 -16.92 25.86
N TYR A 233 10.74 -16.88 24.63
CA TYR A 233 11.45 -15.72 24.11
C TYR A 233 10.56 -14.47 24.14
N TRP A 234 9.35 -14.55 23.53
CA TRP A 234 8.44 -13.42 23.53
C TRP A 234 8.02 -13.01 24.94
N LYS A 235 7.78 -13.95 25.83
CA LYS A 235 7.49 -13.66 27.24
C LYS A 235 8.64 -12.88 27.89
N GLY A 236 9.87 -13.32 27.69
CA GLY A 236 11.07 -12.63 28.18
C GLY A 236 11.19 -11.22 27.63
N LYS A 237 10.93 -11.03 26.32
CA LYS A 237 10.98 -9.74 25.64
C LYS A 237 9.94 -8.76 26.17
N LEU A 238 8.69 -9.21 26.35
CA LEU A 238 7.62 -8.37 26.89
C LEU A 238 7.88 -7.97 28.36
N LEU A 239 8.29 -8.92 29.18
CA LEU A 239 8.63 -8.67 30.60
C LEU A 239 9.79 -7.70 30.73
N GLN A 240 10.83 -7.83 29.90
CA GLN A 240 11.96 -6.90 29.87
C GLN A 240 11.51 -5.47 29.53
N GLN A 241 10.60 -5.32 28.57
CA GLN A 241 10.05 -4.00 28.24
C GLN A 241 9.25 -3.38 29.38
N GLN A 242 8.56 -4.19 30.18
CA GLN A 242 7.84 -3.75 31.39
C GLN A 242 8.75 -3.53 32.61
N GLY A 243 10.06 -3.77 32.50
CA GLY A 243 11.00 -3.66 33.63
C GLY A 243 10.93 -4.83 34.62
N ARG A 244 10.19 -5.91 34.31
CA ARG A 244 10.12 -7.14 35.13
C ARG A 244 11.32 -8.04 34.85
N ASN A 245 12.51 -7.52 35.17
CA ASN A 245 13.79 -8.04 34.71
C ASN A 245 14.09 -9.48 35.18
N GLN A 246 13.78 -9.81 36.43
CA GLN A 246 13.99 -11.17 36.97
C GLN A 246 13.17 -12.22 36.19
N GLU A 247 11.93 -11.93 35.93
CA GLU A 247 11.04 -12.82 35.18
C GLU A 247 11.45 -12.90 33.70
N ALA A 248 11.92 -11.78 33.11
CA ALA A 248 12.46 -11.75 31.76
C ALA A 248 13.69 -12.67 31.62
N ILE A 249 14.61 -12.64 32.61
CA ILE A 249 15.77 -13.52 32.66
C ILE A 249 15.34 -14.99 32.73
N ALA A 250 14.40 -15.33 33.61
CA ALA A 250 13.90 -16.69 33.74
C ALA A 250 13.28 -17.21 32.42
N ALA A 251 12.44 -16.40 31.77
CA ALA A 251 11.81 -16.76 30.50
C ALA A 251 12.85 -16.93 29.36
N ALA A 252 13.79 -15.98 29.21
CA ALA A 252 14.82 -16.07 28.17
C ALA A 252 15.77 -17.27 28.41
N THR A 253 16.10 -17.60 29.65
CA THR A 253 16.89 -18.78 30.00
C THR A 253 16.15 -20.06 29.62
N LYS A 254 14.84 -20.14 29.91
CA LYS A 254 14.03 -21.29 29.50
C LYS A 254 13.95 -21.46 27.98
N SER A 255 13.84 -20.34 27.26
CA SER A 255 13.91 -20.37 25.78
C SER A 255 15.22 -20.95 25.28
N LEU A 256 16.36 -20.52 25.85
CA LEU A 256 17.70 -21.04 25.50
C LEU A 256 17.88 -22.53 25.82
N GLU A 257 17.30 -23.03 26.90
CA GLU A 257 17.33 -24.46 27.24
C GLU A 257 16.61 -25.27 26.14
N LEU A 258 15.44 -24.83 25.71
CA LEU A 258 14.64 -25.53 24.70
C LEU A 258 15.24 -25.46 23.29
N LEU A 259 16.08 -24.44 23.02
CA LEU A 259 16.79 -24.31 21.74
C LEU A 259 17.92 -25.32 21.54
N LYS A 260 18.43 -25.97 22.60
CA LYS A 260 19.57 -26.90 22.53
C LYS A 260 19.28 -28.08 21.58
N ASP A 261 18.02 -28.52 21.56
CA ASP A 261 17.60 -29.69 20.80
C ASP A 261 16.93 -29.32 19.45
N ASP A 262 16.87 -28.03 19.09
CA ASP A 262 16.29 -27.63 17.82
C ASP A 262 17.22 -27.94 16.64
N LYS A 263 16.71 -28.73 15.71
CA LYS A 263 17.44 -29.16 14.51
C LYS A 263 17.53 -28.07 13.44
N ASN A 264 16.69 -27.04 13.49
CA ASN A 264 16.76 -25.90 12.58
C ASN A 264 17.87 -24.95 13.03
N VAL A 265 19.08 -25.16 12.54
CA VAL A 265 20.28 -24.41 12.93
C VAL A 265 20.09 -22.89 12.73
N VAL A 266 19.49 -22.47 11.61
CA VAL A 266 19.30 -21.02 11.32
C VAL A 266 18.37 -20.37 12.33
N ALA A 267 17.21 -20.95 12.58
CA ALA A 267 16.27 -20.44 13.57
C ALA A 267 16.85 -20.50 14.98
N ARG A 268 17.55 -21.59 15.31
CA ARG A 268 18.22 -21.76 16.62
C ARG A 268 19.22 -20.64 16.88
N ASP A 269 20.13 -20.40 15.96
CA ASP A 269 21.20 -19.42 16.14
C ASP A 269 20.63 -17.98 16.21
N GLU A 270 19.60 -17.68 15.43
CA GLU A 270 18.87 -16.41 15.53
C GLU A 270 18.23 -16.21 16.91
N TYR A 271 17.47 -17.20 17.40
CA TYR A 271 16.81 -17.09 18.71
C TYR A 271 17.79 -17.13 19.89
N ILE A 272 18.95 -17.77 19.76
CA ILE A 272 20.03 -17.66 20.74
C ILE A 272 20.47 -16.20 20.86
N ARG A 273 20.78 -15.53 19.74
CA ARG A 273 21.17 -14.12 19.72
C ARG A 273 20.09 -13.23 20.32
N LEU A 274 18.83 -13.42 19.91
CA LEU A 274 17.70 -12.64 20.40
C LEU A 274 17.48 -12.80 21.93
N ASN A 275 17.60 -14.01 22.47
CA ASN A 275 17.52 -14.23 23.93
C ASN A 275 18.70 -13.62 24.69
N GLN A 276 19.92 -13.64 24.12
CA GLN A 276 21.08 -12.97 24.71
C GLN A 276 20.86 -11.45 24.78
N GLU A 277 20.23 -10.84 23.80
CA GLU A 277 19.85 -9.42 23.83
C GLU A 277 18.86 -9.11 24.97
N VAL A 278 17.83 -9.96 25.16
CA VAL A 278 16.88 -9.83 26.27
C VAL A 278 17.60 -9.94 27.62
N LEU A 279 18.47 -10.96 27.78
CA LEU A 279 19.26 -11.15 29.03
C LEU A 279 20.18 -9.97 29.31
N ALA A 280 20.89 -9.46 28.30
CA ALA A 280 21.77 -8.31 28.46
C ALA A 280 21.01 -7.04 28.82
N ALA A 281 19.84 -6.81 28.22
CA ALA A 281 19.00 -5.66 28.54
C ALA A 281 18.38 -5.74 29.93
N ALA A 282 17.92 -6.92 30.35
CA ALA A 282 17.35 -7.14 31.69
C ALA A 282 18.38 -7.00 32.80
N LYS A 283 19.64 -7.45 32.61
CA LYS A 283 20.72 -7.32 33.58
C LYS A 283 21.24 -5.89 33.75
N ARG A 284 21.20 -5.06 32.69
CA ARG A 284 21.66 -3.66 32.76
C ARG A 284 20.74 -2.74 33.57
N LYS A 285 19.52 -3.16 33.82
CA LYS A 285 18.49 -2.35 34.52
C LYS A 285 18.16 -2.90 35.93
N GLN A 286 18.97 -3.85 36.44
CA GLN A 286 18.99 -4.26 37.84
C GLN A 286 19.95 -3.37 38.63
#